data_362013a391e9bc9c0fa5806c5bedc2fe
#
_entry.id   362013a391e9bc9c0fa5806c5bedc2fe
#
_cell.length_a   1.000
_cell.length_b   1.000
_cell.length_c   1.000
_cell.angle_alpha   90.00
_cell.angle_beta   90.00
_cell.angle_gamma   90.00
#
_symmetry.space_group_name_H-M   'P 1'
#
loop_
_entity.id
_entity.type
_entity.pdbx_description
1 polymer ?
#
loop_
_entity_poly.entity_id
_entity_poly.type
_entity_poly.pdbx_seq_one_letter_code
_entity_poly.pdbx_strand_id
1 'polypeptide(L)'
;MQENPISNSLSKTDSNEASNPIRSLMPFRYGPLCYAIVDVEIGLTDHRIHDIGALRYDGAIFHKASKEELLPFLERVEYLCGHNIIHHDAKYLFEDRQIPWRLVDTLYLSPLLFPERPYHRLVKDDKLLSDQMNNPVNDCEKARDLLLDEMARWDAWPEQKRRLFTALLRDQPEVDGFLDLMGAGLKNCDLREQIATVYRGRICQNVELEPLIEHYPCELAYALALIDTTDHRSITPGWVLHNYPSVEFIIKKLRYTPCLAGCTYCNSQLDVHRSLKSLFGYNAFRTYEGEPLQERAAQAAVEGRSLLAIFPTGGGK
;
A
#
# COMPACT_ATOMS: atom_id res chain seq x y z
N MET A 1 -51.54 42.22 33.84
CA MET A 1 -50.89 42.52 35.12
C MET A 1 -49.66 41.67 35.22
N GLN A 2 -48.55 42.33 35.34
CA GLN A 2 -47.20 41.86 35.65
C GLN A 2 -46.50 40.89 34.71
N GLU A 3 -45.79 41.46 33.81
CA GLU A 3 -44.69 40.92 33.07
C GLU A 3 -43.45 40.79 34.01
N ASN A 4 -42.74 39.65 33.86
CA ASN A 4 -41.37 39.53 34.41
C ASN A 4 -40.40 39.18 33.30
N PRO A 5 -39.29 39.89 33.13
CA PRO A 5 -38.32 39.63 32.08
C PRO A 5 -37.35 38.56 32.51
N ILE A 6 -37.16 37.57 31.68
CA ILE A 6 -36.14 36.53 31.81
C ILE A 6 -34.85 37.05 31.19
N SER A 7 -33.84 37.28 32.04
CA SER A 7 -32.49 37.61 31.64
C SER A 7 -31.79 36.40 30.99
N ASN A 8 -31.44 36.52 29.71
CA ASN A 8 -30.55 35.57 29.01
C ASN A 8 -29.12 35.84 29.34
N SER A 9 -28.54 35.03 30.20
CA SER A 9 -27.06 34.90 30.34
C SER A 9 -26.56 33.85 29.35
N LEU A 10 -25.98 34.27 28.24
CA LEU A 10 -25.21 33.43 27.33
C LEU A 10 -23.89 33.05 28.00
N SER A 11 -23.82 31.85 28.53
CA SER A 11 -22.58 31.21 28.90
C SER A 11 -21.84 30.78 27.64
N LYS A 12 -20.66 31.31 27.43
CA LYS A 12 -19.67 30.83 26.46
C LYS A 12 -19.35 29.38 26.80
N THR A 13 -19.79 28.46 25.96
CA THR A 13 -19.30 27.09 25.98
C THR A 13 -17.97 27.05 25.25
N ASP A 14 -16.96 26.65 25.99
CA ASP A 14 -15.64 26.32 25.53
C ASP A 14 -15.70 25.34 24.38
N SER A 15 -15.03 25.66 23.30
CA SER A 15 -14.77 24.78 22.19
C SER A 15 -13.89 23.63 22.69
N ASN A 16 -14.50 22.47 22.92
CA ASN A 16 -13.80 21.20 23.10
C ASN A 16 -13.02 20.92 21.81
N GLU A 17 -11.70 21.17 21.85
CA GLU A 17 -10.75 20.53 20.97
C GLU A 17 -10.89 19.04 21.18
N ALA A 18 -11.56 18.36 20.26
CA ALA A 18 -11.58 16.91 20.20
C ALA A 18 -10.14 16.45 19.98
N SER A 19 -9.47 16.11 21.06
CA SER A 19 -8.17 15.47 21.06
C SER A 19 -8.27 14.16 20.28
N ASN A 20 -7.63 14.12 19.12
CA ASN A 20 -7.52 12.94 18.29
C ASN A 20 -6.96 11.78 19.15
N PRO A 21 -7.72 10.71 19.43
CA PRO A 21 -7.33 9.64 20.36
C PRO A 21 -6.06 8.89 19.90
N ILE A 22 -5.62 9.06 18.65
CA ILE A 22 -4.40 8.44 18.12
C ILE A 22 -3.14 9.10 18.70
N ARG A 23 -3.19 10.37 19.12
CA ARG A 23 -2.05 11.07 19.74
C ARG A 23 -1.61 10.48 21.08
N SER A 24 -2.49 9.78 21.79
CA SER A 24 -2.19 9.17 23.10
C SER A 24 -1.75 7.71 23.02
N LEU A 25 -1.82 7.08 21.84
CA LEU A 25 -1.55 5.64 21.66
C LEU A 25 -0.20 5.33 20.98
N MET A 26 0.57 6.34 20.54
CA MET A 26 1.93 6.12 20.07
C MET A 26 2.85 5.95 21.30
N PRO A 27 3.22 4.73 21.71
CA PRO A 27 4.25 4.59 22.70
C PRO A 27 5.54 5.18 22.12
N PHE A 28 6.29 5.91 22.93
CA PHE A 28 7.63 6.47 22.67
C PHE A 28 8.68 5.39 22.31
N ARG A 29 8.38 4.53 21.35
CA ARG A 29 9.32 3.52 20.83
C ARG A 29 10.39 4.13 19.95
N TYR A 30 10.02 5.21 19.30
CA TYR A 30 10.87 5.99 18.41
C TYR A 30 11.17 7.28 19.16
N GLY A 31 12.44 7.67 19.26
CA GLY A 31 12.80 8.97 19.80
C GLY A 31 11.99 10.12 19.16
N PRO A 32 12.20 11.38 19.51
CA PRO A 32 11.47 12.49 18.90
C PRO A 32 11.70 12.46 17.39
N LEU A 33 10.69 12.00 16.63
CA LEU A 33 10.74 11.91 15.18
C LEU A 33 10.78 13.32 14.59
N CYS A 34 11.92 13.72 14.04
CA CYS A 34 12.12 15.02 13.42
C CYS A 34 11.78 14.93 11.92
N TYR A 35 10.50 15.00 11.57
CA TYR A 35 10.03 14.94 10.18
C TYR A 35 9.31 16.24 9.75
N ALA A 36 9.25 16.45 8.45
CA ALA A 36 8.31 17.39 7.84
C ALA A 36 7.58 16.72 6.68
N ILE A 37 6.33 17.07 6.51
CA ILE A 37 5.56 16.74 5.31
C ILE A 37 5.66 17.93 4.36
N VAL A 38 5.87 17.66 3.08
CA VAL A 38 5.96 18.71 2.05
C VAL A 38 5.10 18.32 0.86
N ASP A 39 4.45 19.31 0.27
CA ASP A 39 3.71 19.21 -0.99
C ASP A 39 3.96 20.47 -1.81
N VAL A 40 4.10 20.35 -3.13
CA VAL A 40 4.32 21.46 -4.04
C VAL A 40 3.29 21.53 -5.16
N GLU A 41 2.78 22.69 -5.42
CA GLU A 41 1.91 22.96 -6.55
C GLU A 41 2.72 23.49 -7.74
N ILE A 42 2.67 22.73 -8.84
CA ILE A 42 3.41 23.03 -10.05
C ILE A 42 2.46 23.55 -11.14
N GLY A 43 2.85 24.64 -11.77
CA GLY A 43 2.10 25.19 -12.90
C GLY A 43 2.09 24.24 -14.09
N LEU A 44 0.90 23.98 -14.63
CA LEU A 44 0.70 23.02 -15.74
C LEU A 44 1.38 23.44 -17.04
N THR A 45 1.56 24.75 -17.24
CA THR A 45 2.09 25.32 -18.50
C THR A 45 3.56 25.72 -18.43
N ASP A 46 3.99 26.21 -17.26
CA ASP A 46 5.34 26.76 -17.07
C ASP A 46 6.26 25.81 -16.31
N HIS A 47 5.71 24.72 -15.73
CA HIS A 47 6.43 23.73 -14.93
C HIS A 47 7.24 24.33 -13.77
N ARG A 48 6.80 25.48 -13.24
CA ARG A 48 7.41 26.15 -12.09
C ARG A 48 6.63 25.90 -10.83
N ILE A 49 7.31 26.01 -9.70
CA ILE A 49 6.66 25.98 -8.40
C ILE A 49 5.82 27.26 -8.24
N HIS A 50 4.54 27.08 -8.01
CA HIS A 50 3.59 28.17 -7.76
C HIS A 50 3.32 28.32 -6.27
N ASP A 51 3.35 27.22 -5.52
CA ASP A 51 3.12 27.22 -4.08
C ASP A 51 3.81 26.04 -3.42
N ILE A 52 4.18 26.18 -2.14
CA ILE A 52 4.77 25.14 -1.32
C ILE A 52 4.06 25.12 0.03
N GLY A 53 3.51 23.98 0.38
CA GLY A 53 3.05 23.66 1.72
C GLY A 53 4.06 22.80 2.45
N ALA A 54 4.27 23.07 3.73
CA ALA A 54 4.97 22.13 4.59
C ALA A 54 4.42 22.15 6.02
N LEU A 55 4.41 20.96 6.63
CA LEU A 55 3.97 20.75 8.00
C LEU A 55 5.06 20.01 8.76
N ARG A 56 5.64 20.65 9.77
CA ARG A 56 6.69 20.07 10.59
C ARG A 56 6.11 19.31 11.80
N TYR A 57 6.84 18.33 12.31
CA TYR A 57 6.47 17.46 13.43
C TYR A 57 6.01 18.21 14.70
N ASP A 58 6.48 19.45 14.92
CA ASP A 58 6.12 20.29 16.05
C ASP A 58 4.84 21.13 15.81
N GLY A 59 4.20 20.95 14.65
CA GLY A 59 2.99 21.68 14.26
C GLY A 59 3.25 23.00 13.55
N ALA A 60 4.51 23.39 13.31
CA ALA A 60 4.83 24.55 12.50
C ALA A 60 4.39 24.34 11.04
N ILE A 61 3.82 25.39 10.44
CA ILE A 61 3.31 25.39 9.07
C ILE A 61 4.12 26.36 8.23
N PHE A 62 4.48 25.91 7.03
CA PHE A 62 5.05 26.75 5.98
C PHE A 62 4.08 26.80 4.80
N HIS A 63 3.85 28.00 4.25
CA HIS A 63 2.98 28.20 3.09
C HIS A 63 3.48 29.40 2.31
N LYS A 64 4.35 29.19 1.32
CA LYS A 64 4.95 30.21 0.46
C LYS A 64 5.49 29.58 -0.81
N ALA A 65 5.66 30.36 -1.87
CA ALA A 65 6.23 29.92 -3.14
C ALA A 65 7.78 29.86 -3.18
N SER A 66 8.48 30.25 -2.12
CA SER A 66 9.95 30.37 -2.12
C SER A 66 10.65 29.13 -1.56
N LYS A 67 11.46 28.48 -2.40
CA LYS A 67 12.34 27.37 -1.98
C LYS A 67 13.40 27.82 -0.98
N GLU A 68 13.91 29.02 -1.13
CA GLU A 68 14.95 29.60 -0.28
C GLU A 68 14.45 29.78 1.16
N GLU A 69 13.18 30.13 1.33
CA GLU A 69 12.55 30.25 2.64
C GLU A 69 12.16 28.91 3.26
N LEU A 70 11.95 27.87 2.43
CA LEU A 70 11.67 26.52 2.91
C LEU A 70 12.88 25.90 3.61
N LEU A 71 14.09 26.11 3.11
CA LEU A 71 15.29 25.46 3.65
C LEU A 71 15.52 25.75 5.15
N PRO A 72 15.43 27.01 5.65
CA PRO A 72 15.51 27.28 7.07
C PRO A 72 14.36 26.65 7.89
N PHE A 73 13.18 26.53 7.31
CA PHE A 73 12.04 25.86 7.95
C PHE A 73 12.32 24.36 8.19
N LEU A 74 13.08 23.73 7.29
CA LEU A 74 13.48 22.33 7.39
C LEU A 74 14.71 22.08 8.26
N GLU A 75 15.27 23.10 8.92
CA GLU A 75 16.33 22.87 9.90
C GLU A 75 15.88 21.90 10.99
N ARG A 76 16.78 20.97 11.38
CA ARG A 76 16.53 19.90 12.36
C ARG A 76 15.52 18.83 11.92
N VAL A 77 15.12 18.83 10.66
CA VAL A 77 14.34 17.74 10.07
C VAL A 77 15.31 16.64 9.60
N GLU A 78 15.02 15.41 9.91
CA GLU A 78 15.79 14.23 9.46
C GLU A 78 15.10 13.52 8.30
N TYR A 79 13.76 13.50 8.34
CA TYR A 79 12.92 12.83 7.36
C TYR A 79 12.02 13.83 6.64
N LEU A 80 12.10 13.84 5.32
CA LEU A 80 11.21 14.62 4.47
C LEU A 80 10.17 13.69 3.86
N CYS A 81 8.92 13.90 4.23
CA CYS A 81 7.82 13.01 3.88
C CYS A 81 6.85 13.70 2.93
N GLY A 82 6.16 12.93 2.11
CA GLY A 82 5.13 13.44 1.23
C GLY A 82 4.42 12.30 0.49
N HIS A 83 3.47 12.66 -0.37
CA HIS A 83 2.75 11.70 -1.20
C HIS A 83 3.21 11.80 -2.65
N ASN A 84 3.97 10.84 -3.13
CA ASN A 84 4.73 10.88 -4.38
C ASN A 84 5.93 11.84 -4.35
N ILE A 85 6.46 12.11 -3.16
CA ILE A 85 7.52 13.09 -2.96
C ILE A 85 8.78 12.75 -3.74
N ILE A 86 9.15 11.47 -3.85
CA ILE A 86 10.38 11.03 -4.51
C ILE A 86 10.39 11.39 -6.00
N HIS A 87 9.29 11.17 -6.69
CA HIS A 87 9.22 11.37 -8.14
C HIS A 87 8.56 12.69 -8.56
N HIS A 88 8.00 13.44 -7.62
CA HIS A 88 7.37 14.72 -7.88
C HIS A 88 8.04 15.86 -7.09
N ASP A 89 7.70 16.04 -5.83
CA ASP A 89 8.05 17.24 -5.07
C ASP A 89 9.56 17.45 -4.93
N ALA A 90 10.29 16.39 -4.58
CA ALA A 90 11.74 16.45 -4.41
C ALA A 90 12.46 16.86 -5.70
N LYS A 91 11.96 16.45 -6.85
CA LYS A 91 12.50 16.81 -8.15
C LYS A 91 12.43 18.31 -8.41
N TYR A 92 11.33 18.97 -8.07
CA TYR A 92 11.15 20.40 -8.26
C TYR A 92 11.82 21.23 -7.15
N LEU A 93 11.83 20.72 -5.92
CA LEU A 93 12.43 21.41 -4.79
C LEU A 93 13.96 21.43 -4.86
N PHE A 94 14.56 20.28 -5.20
CA PHE A 94 16.01 20.10 -5.05
C PHE A 94 16.72 19.95 -6.40
N GLU A 95 16.00 19.74 -7.50
CA GLU A 95 16.58 19.51 -8.84
C GLU A 95 17.62 18.37 -8.77
N ASP A 96 18.83 18.60 -9.28
CA ASP A 96 19.93 17.62 -9.27
C ASP A 96 20.83 17.76 -8.00
N ARG A 97 20.40 18.49 -6.97
CA ARG A 97 21.19 18.69 -5.75
C ARG A 97 21.08 17.46 -4.85
N GLN A 98 22.15 17.20 -4.12
CA GLN A 98 22.12 16.16 -3.09
C GLN A 98 21.09 16.52 -2.01
N ILE A 99 20.14 15.60 -1.79
CA ILE A 99 19.09 15.74 -0.78
C ILE A 99 19.65 15.30 0.57
N PRO A 100 19.73 16.18 1.58
CA PRO A 100 20.32 15.83 2.88
C PRO A 100 19.36 15.05 3.78
N TRP A 101 18.07 15.00 3.43
CA TRP A 101 17.03 14.31 4.19
C TRP A 101 16.77 12.90 3.65
N ARG A 102 16.33 12.02 4.53
CA ARG A 102 15.77 10.73 4.13
C ARG A 102 14.33 10.94 3.65
N LEU A 103 14.03 10.47 2.44
CA LEU A 103 12.71 10.62 1.86
C LEU A 103 11.78 9.51 2.31
N VAL A 104 10.54 9.86 2.67
CA VAL A 104 9.48 8.91 3.02
C VAL A 104 8.28 9.19 2.14
N ASP A 105 7.93 8.24 1.28
CA ASP A 105 6.89 8.40 0.27
C ASP A 105 5.67 7.54 0.59
N THR A 106 4.59 8.17 1.03
CA THR A 106 3.35 7.47 1.41
C THR A 106 2.67 6.79 0.23
N LEU A 107 2.92 7.21 -1.02
CA LEU A 107 2.33 6.54 -2.19
C LEU A 107 2.91 5.13 -2.41
N TYR A 108 4.19 4.93 -2.10
CA TYR A 108 4.83 3.61 -2.20
C TYR A 108 4.47 2.70 -1.03
N LEU A 109 4.25 3.28 0.14
CA LEU A 109 3.90 2.55 1.36
C LEU A 109 2.44 2.09 1.36
N SER A 110 1.54 2.93 0.86
CA SER A 110 0.10 2.68 0.92
C SER A 110 -0.32 1.33 0.32
N PRO A 111 0.14 0.89 -0.87
CA PRO A 111 -0.25 -0.43 -1.40
C PRO A 111 0.41 -1.61 -0.68
N LEU A 112 1.52 -1.41 0.03
CA LEU A 112 2.14 -2.44 0.86
C LEU A 112 1.35 -2.65 2.17
N LEU A 113 0.90 -1.55 2.78
CA LEU A 113 0.29 -1.56 4.10
C LEU A 113 -1.24 -1.67 4.06
N PHE A 114 -1.86 -1.19 2.98
CA PHE A 114 -3.30 -1.23 2.73
C PHE A 114 -3.62 -1.87 1.36
N PRO A 115 -3.13 -3.10 1.08
CA PRO A 115 -3.29 -3.73 -0.23
C PRO A 115 -4.76 -4.00 -0.60
N GLU A 116 -5.68 -3.92 0.36
CA GLU A 116 -7.11 -4.03 0.15
C GLU A 116 -7.76 -2.79 -0.48
N ARG A 117 -7.07 -1.64 -0.47
CA ARG A 117 -7.58 -0.39 -1.06
C ARG A 117 -7.36 -0.40 -2.58
N PRO A 118 -8.38 -0.08 -3.39
CA PRO A 118 -8.22 -0.04 -4.85
C PRO A 118 -7.47 1.20 -5.34
N TYR A 119 -7.42 2.27 -4.53
CA TYR A 119 -6.79 3.54 -4.86
C TYR A 119 -5.86 3.98 -3.74
N HIS A 120 -4.70 4.49 -4.13
CA HIS A 120 -3.65 4.93 -3.21
C HIS A 120 -3.28 6.40 -3.35
N ARG A 121 -3.92 7.14 -4.26
CA ARG A 121 -3.77 8.61 -4.34
C ARG A 121 -4.52 9.27 -3.20
N LEU A 122 -3.99 10.41 -2.72
CA LEU A 122 -4.72 11.27 -1.78
C LEU A 122 -6.04 11.70 -2.42
N VAL A 123 -7.13 11.53 -1.67
CA VAL A 123 -8.44 12.00 -2.12
C VAL A 123 -8.44 13.53 -2.02
N LYS A 124 -8.51 14.19 -3.16
CA LYS A 124 -8.73 15.64 -3.21
C LYS A 124 -10.21 15.87 -2.96
N ASP A 125 -10.53 16.28 -1.72
CA ASP A 125 -11.89 16.67 -1.38
C ASP A 125 -12.28 17.91 -2.18
N ASP A 126 -13.46 17.84 -2.82
CA ASP A 126 -14.25 18.99 -3.28
C ASP A 126 -13.69 19.90 -4.38
N LYS A 127 -13.27 19.32 -5.50
CA LYS A 127 -13.22 20.11 -6.76
C LYS A 127 -14.60 20.65 -7.21
N LEU A 128 -15.69 20.33 -6.48
CA LEU A 128 -17.06 20.69 -6.88
C LEU A 128 -17.65 21.89 -6.12
N LEU A 129 -17.04 22.39 -5.05
CA LEU A 129 -17.67 23.36 -4.18
C LEU A 129 -16.90 24.64 -3.87
N SER A 130 -15.65 24.83 -4.27
CA SER A 130 -14.99 26.11 -4.04
C SER A 130 -13.89 26.41 -5.07
N ASP A 131 -13.82 27.70 -5.46
CA ASP A 131 -12.69 28.33 -6.15
C ASP A 131 -11.40 28.38 -5.28
N GLN A 132 -11.32 27.64 -4.19
CA GLN A 132 -10.10 27.42 -3.42
C GLN A 132 -9.28 26.39 -4.16
N MET A 133 -8.48 26.92 -5.11
CA MET A 133 -7.43 26.17 -5.79
C MET A 133 -6.51 25.51 -4.75
N ASN A 134 -6.13 24.28 -5.04
CA ASN A 134 -5.14 23.42 -4.41
C ASN A 134 -4.34 24.13 -3.31
N ASN A 135 -4.67 23.86 -2.05
CA ASN A 135 -3.88 24.35 -0.95
C ASN A 135 -2.89 23.26 -0.53
N PRO A 136 -1.59 23.39 -0.81
CA PRO A 136 -0.60 22.36 -0.50
C PRO A 136 -0.50 22.03 0.99
N VAL A 137 -0.90 22.95 1.89
CA VAL A 137 -0.96 22.66 3.33
C VAL A 137 -2.02 21.61 3.66
N ASN A 138 -3.20 21.66 2.99
CA ASN A 138 -4.24 20.65 3.19
C ASN A 138 -3.78 19.26 2.69
N ASP A 139 -3.04 19.22 1.58
CA ASP A 139 -2.48 17.97 1.08
C ASP A 139 -1.34 17.45 1.98
N CYS A 140 -0.55 18.34 2.60
CA CYS A 140 0.37 17.96 3.68
C CYS A 140 -0.34 17.38 4.90
N GLU A 141 -1.49 17.91 5.32
CA GLU A 141 -2.26 17.36 6.45
C GLU A 141 -2.77 15.95 6.14
N LYS A 142 -3.30 15.73 4.94
CA LYS A 142 -3.75 14.41 4.49
C LYS A 142 -2.60 13.41 4.38
N ALA A 143 -1.46 13.84 3.83
CA ALA A 143 -0.25 13.01 3.73
C ALA A 143 0.30 12.64 5.11
N ARG A 144 0.26 13.57 6.09
CA ARG A 144 0.61 13.30 7.48
C ARG A 144 -0.30 12.25 8.09
N ASP A 145 -1.61 12.41 7.94
CA ASP A 145 -2.57 11.48 8.51
C ASP A 145 -2.42 10.08 7.90
N LEU A 146 -2.18 10.01 6.60
CA LEU A 146 -1.86 8.74 5.91
C LEU A 146 -0.56 8.14 6.45
N LEU A 147 0.52 8.92 6.62
CA LEU A 147 1.79 8.44 7.19
C LEU A 147 1.59 7.86 8.60
N LEU A 148 0.80 8.53 9.45
CA LEU A 148 0.50 8.02 10.79
C LEU A 148 -0.28 6.70 10.76
N ASP A 149 -1.24 6.58 9.84
CA ASP A 149 -1.97 5.33 9.62
C ASP A 149 -1.02 4.21 9.14
N GLU A 150 -0.09 4.52 8.24
CA GLU A 150 0.92 3.60 7.71
C GLU A 150 1.87 3.11 8.81
N MET A 151 2.35 4.02 9.66
CA MET A 151 3.17 3.68 10.82
C MET A 151 2.41 2.77 11.80
N ALA A 152 1.16 3.09 12.10
CA ALA A 152 0.31 2.29 12.98
C ALA A 152 0.04 0.89 12.39
N ARG A 153 -0.21 0.81 11.08
CA ARG A 153 -0.41 -0.47 10.37
C ARG A 153 0.87 -1.32 10.38
N TRP A 154 2.03 -0.72 10.16
CA TRP A 154 3.32 -1.40 10.24
C TRP A 154 3.56 -1.98 11.64
N ASP A 155 3.31 -1.21 12.68
CA ASP A 155 3.48 -1.66 14.07
C ASP A 155 2.52 -2.78 14.46
N ALA A 156 1.33 -2.79 13.87
CA ALA A 156 0.35 -3.86 14.08
C ALA A 156 0.75 -5.20 13.40
N TRP A 157 1.70 -5.20 12.46
CA TRP A 157 2.15 -6.43 11.84
C TRP A 157 2.93 -7.31 12.83
N PRO A 158 2.80 -8.66 12.72
CA PRO A 158 3.66 -9.58 13.47
C PRO A 158 5.14 -9.31 13.20
N GLU A 159 5.99 -9.47 14.20
CA GLU A 159 7.43 -9.20 14.10
C GLU A 159 8.10 -9.95 12.94
N GLN A 160 7.72 -11.21 12.73
CA GLN A 160 8.24 -12.01 11.62
C GLN A 160 7.92 -11.41 10.26
N LYS A 161 6.69 -10.88 10.08
CA LYS A 161 6.29 -10.21 8.85
C LYS A 161 7.07 -8.91 8.65
N ARG A 162 7.23 -8.09 9.69
CA ARG A 162 8.03 -6.86 9.62
C ARG A 162 9.47 -7.15 9.22
N ARG A 163 10.11 -8.18 9.82
CA ARG A 163 11.46 -8.60 9.47
C ARG A 163 11.59 -9.02 8.01
N LEU A 164 10.62 -9.81 7.53
CA LEU A 164 10.58 -10.25 6.14
C LEU A 164 10.53 -9.05 5.17
N PHE A 165 9.58 -8.14 5.39
CA PHE A 165 9.43 -6.97 4.52
C PHE A 165 10.60 -5.99 4.64
N THR A 166 11.18 -5.82 5.83
CA THR A 166 12.42 -5.05 6.01
C THR A 166 13.55 -5.65 5.17
N ALA A 167 13.74 -6.96 5.19
CA ALA A 167 14.84 -7.60 4.47
C ALA A 167 14.62 -7.58 2.94
N LEU A 168 13.37 -7.65 2.46
CA LEU A 168 13.05 -7.52 1.03
C LEU A 168 13.22 -6.08 0.49
N LEU A 169 12.95 -5.07 1.33
CA LEU A 169 12.78 -3.69 0.88
C LEU A 169 13.91 -2.73 1.30
N ARG A 170 14.90 -3.20 2.08
CA ARG A 170 15.98 -2.35 2.62
C ARG A 170 16.77 -1.62 1.53
N ASP A 171 16.99 -2.25 0.39
CA ASP A 171 17.76 -1.66 -0.71
C ASP A 171 16.85 -0.98 -1.76
N GLN A 172 15.59 -0.71 -1.40
CA GLN A 172 14.64 -0.02 -2.27
C GLN A 172 14.53 1.45 -1.84
N PRO A 173 15.05 2.41 -2.67
CA PRO A 173 15.11 3.83 -2.29
C PRO A 173 13.75 4.43 -1.92
N GLU A 174 12.67 3.91 -2.50
CA GLU A 174 11.32 4.39 -2.28
C GLU A 174 10.76 4.01 -0.91
N VAL A 175 11.35 3.03 -0.24
CA VAL A 175 10.85 2.49 1.05
C VAL A 175 11.89 2.60 2.17
N ASP A 176 13.17 2.68 1.83
CA ASP A 176 14.26 2.65 2.82
C ASP A 176 14.14 3.75 3.88
N GLY A 177 13.74 4.96 3.48
CA GLY A 177 13.52 6.07 4.44
C GLY A 177 12.44 5.76 5.48
N PHE A 178 11.36 5.09 5.08
CA PHE A 178 10.33 4.63 6.01
C PHE A 178 10.86 3.54 6.96
N LEU A 179 11.61 2.58 6.46
CA LEU A 179 12.19 1.52 7.29
C LEU A 179 13.13 2.10 8.34
N ASP A 180 13.89 3.12 7.98
CA ASP A 180 14.72 3.86 8.93
C ASP A 180 13.88 4.63 9.96
N LEU A 181 12.86 5.37 9.50
CA LEU A 181 11.92 6.09 10.35
C LEU A 181 11.30 5.15 11.40
N MET A 182 10.99 3.92 11.00
CA MET A 182 10.43 2.88 11.87
C MET A 182 11.49 2.13 12.69
N GLY A 183 12.77 2.51 12.62
CA GLY A 183 13.84 1.85 13.34
C GLY A 183 14.00 0.36 13.00
N ALA A 184 13.63 -0.01 11.77
CA ALA A 184 13.64 -1.39 11.32
C ALA A 184 15.08 -1.84 11.04
N GLY A 185 15.73 -2.43 12.04
CA GLY A 185 17.10 -2.97 11.95
C GLY A 185 17.17 -4.23 11.10
N LEU A 186 18.23 -4.35 10.28
CA LEU A 186 18.55 -5.59 9.58
C LEU A 186 18.97 -6.66 10.60
N LYS A 187 18.31 -7.81 10.52
CA LYS A 187 18.84 -9.05 11.11
C LYS A 187 19.04 -10.00 9.93
N ASN A 188 20.22 -10.59 9.84
CA ASN A 188 20.47 -11.65 8.86
C ASN A 188 19.38 -12.72 9.01
N CYS A 189 18.63 -12.93 7.93
CA CYS A 189 17.59 -13.94 7.87
C CYS A 189 17.63 -14.62 6.49
N ASP A 190 17.34 -15.90 6.48
CA ASP A 190 17.05 -16.61 5.24
C ASP A 190 15.67 -16.17 4.75
N LEU A 191 15.63 -15.33 3.72
CA LEU A 191 14.39 -14.81 3.14
C LEU A 191 13.47 -15.92 2.63
N ARG A 192 14.06 -16.98 2.05
CA ARG A 192 13.30 -18.13 1.56
C ARG A 192 12.57 -18.83 2.72
N GLU A 193 13.27 -19.13 3.79
CA GLU A 193 12.70 -19.78 4.98
C GLU A 193 11.63 -18.88 5.62
N GLN A 194 11.88 -17.58 5.68
CA GLN A 194 10.91 -16.61 6.22
C GLN A 194 9.64 -16.53 5.38
N ILE A 195 9.73 -16.43 4.05
CA ILE A 195 8.57 -16.43 3.16
C ILE A 195 7.79 -17.74 3.34
N ALA A 196 8.48 -18.89 3.31
CA ALA A 196 7.84 -20.19 3.47
C ALA A 196 7.14 -20.34 4.83
N THR A 197 7.64 -19.70 5.87
CA THR A 197 7.06 -19.73 7.22
C THR A 197 5.87 -18.77 7.34
N VAL A 198 6.03 -17.50 6.95
CA VAL A 198 4.99 -16.46 7.09
C VAL A 198 3.79 -16.76 6.16
N TYR A 199 4.05 -17.31 4.96
CA TYR A 199 3.03 -17.59 3.95
C TYR A 199 2.68 -19.07 3.83
N ARG A 200 2.98 -19.86 4.87
CA ARG A 200 2.65 -21.29 4.92
C ARG A 200 1.16 -21.52 4.64
N GLY A 201 0.86 -22.41 3.67
CA GLY A 201 -0.50 -22.73 3.27
C GLY A 201 -1.23 -21.66 2.45
N ARG A 202 -0.54 -20.57 2.09
CA ARG A 202 -1.08 -19.46 1.28
C ARG A 202 -0.43 -19.34 -0.09
N ILE A 203 0.74 -19.98 -0.27
CA ILE A 203 1.49 -20.06 -1.52
C ILE A 203 1.93 -21.52 -1.76
N CYS A 204 2.33 -21.82 -2.98
CA CYS A 204 2.92 -23.10 -3.34
C CYS A 204 4.21 -23.34 -2.52
N GLN A 205 4.33 -24.54 -1.90
CA GLN A 205 5.49 -24.89 -1.08
C GLN A 205 6.76 -25.15 -1.90
N ASN A 206 6.61 -25.47 -3.18
CA ASN A 206 7.69 -25.85 -4.08
C ASN A 206 7.97 -24.75 -5.13
N VAL A 207 7.54 -23.51 -4.86
CA VAL A 207 7.86 -22.38 -5.73
C VAL A 207 9.35 -22.02 -5.58
N GLU A 208 10.01 -21.76 -6.70
CA GLU A 208 11.37 -21.26 -6.72
C GLU A 208 11.39 -19.77 -6.29
N LEU A 209 11.76 -19.54 -5.04
CA LEU A 209 11.76 -18.19 -4.45
C LEU A 209 13.05 -17.42 -4.75
N GLU A 210 14.18 -18.09 -4.91
CA GLU A 210 15.49 -17.47 -5.10
C GLU A 210 15.52 -16.46 -6.26
N PRO A 211 15.04 -16.79 -7.48
CA PRO A 211 15.03 -15.82 -8.59
C PRO A 211 14.10 -14.63 -8.34
N LEU A 212 13.05 -14.82 -7.55
CA LEU A 212 12.10 -13.75 -7.20
C LEU A 212 12.71 -12.81 -6.16
N ILE A 213 13.42 -13.36 -5.17
CA ILE A 213 14.12 -12.58 -4.14
C ILE A 213 15.28 -11.77 -4.75
N GLU A 214 16.03 -12.38 -5.67
CA GLU A 214 17.21 -11.75 -6.26
C GLU A 214 16.86 -10.66 -7.28
N HIS A 215 15.86 -10.91 -8.13
CA HIS A 215 15.61 -10.03 -9.27
C HIS A 215 14.35 -9.14 -9.12
N TYR A 216 13.45 -9.47 -8.20
CA TYR A 216 12.15 -8.80 -8.06
C TYR A 216 11.75 -8.60 -6.58
N PRO A 217 12.65 -8.13 -5.70
CA PRO A 217 12.34 -8.05 -4.26
C PRO A 217 11.18 -7.10 -3.93
N CYS A 218 11.08 -5.98 -4.63
CA CYS A 218 10.02 -5.00 -4.45
C CYS A 218 8.66 -5.55 -4.93
N GLU A 219 8.62 -6.10 -6.15
CA GLU A 219 7.40 -6.72 -6.71
C GLU A 219 6.98 -7.94 -5.90
N LEU A 220 7.93 -8.71 -5.37
CA LEU A 220 7.65 -9.81 -4.47
C LEU A 220 6.99 -9.30 -3.18
N ALA A 221 7.47 -8.21 -2.60
CA ALA A 221 6.86 -7.62 -1.42
C ALA A 221 5.42 -7.17 -1.69
N TYR A 222 5.13 -6.47 -2.81
CA TYR A 222 3.76 -6.12 -3.20
C TYR A 222 2.89 -7.35 -3.45
N ALA A 223 3.42 -8.37 -4.13
CA ALA A 223 2.71 -9.63 -4.35
C ALA A 223 2.34 -10.33 -3.03
N LEU A 224 3.28 -10.39 -2.09
CA LEU A 224 3.05 -10.96 -0.76
C LEU A 224 2.04 -10.15 0.05
N ALA A 225 2.08 -8.81 -0.02
CA ALA A 225 1.10 -7.94 0.63
C ALA A 225 -0.31 -8.19 0.07
N LEU A 226 -0.47 -8.30 -1.25
CA LEU A 226 -1.75 -8.62 -1.90
C LEU A 226 -2.26 -10.03 -1.53
N ILE A 227 -1.37 -11.02 -1.42
CA ILE A 227 -1.72 -12.39 -0.98
C ILE A 227 -2.22 -12.39 0.47
N ASP A 228 -1.83 -11.40 1.27
CA ASP A 228 -2.24 -11.25 2.67
C ASP A 228 -3.68 -10.76 2.83
N THR A 229 -4.28 -10.18 1.80
CA THR A 229 -5.66 -9.73 1.87
C THR A 229 -6.60 -10.91 2.05
N THR A 230 -7.59 -10.74 2.93
CA THR A 230 -8.63 -11.75 3.16
C THR A 230 -9.76 -11.67 2.15
N ASP A 231 -9.85 -10.58 1.43
CA ASP A 231 -10.85 -10.38 0.39
C ASP A 231 -10.38 -11.01 -0.93
N HIS A 232 -11.02 -12.09 -1.32
CA HIS A 232 -10.78 -12.76 -2.62
C HIS A 232 -11.13 -11.88 -3.83
N ARG A 233 -11.71 -10.71 -3.61
CA ARG A 233 -12.04 -9.71 -4.62
C ARG A 233 -10.96 -8.64 -4.77
N SER A 234 -9.88 -8.72 -4.01
CA SER A 234 -8.76 -7.78 -4.13
C SER A 234 -8.21 -7.84 -5.54
N ILE A 235 -8.38 -6.73 -6.24
CA ILE A 235 -7.78 -6.49 -7.55
C ILE A 235 -6.45 -5.81 -7.28
N THR A 236 -5.40 -6.21 -7.99
CA THR A 236 -4.12 -5.50 -7.92
C THR A 236 -4.34 -4.02 -8.25
N PRO A 237 -3.98 -3.09 -7.35
CA PRO A 237 -4.22 -1.66 -7.57
C PRO A 237 -3.59 -1.19 -8.88
N GLY A 238 -4.29 -0.33 -9.62
CA GLY A 238 -3.82 0.17 -10.92
C GLY A 238 -2.46 0.86 -10.85
N TRP A 239 -2.16 1.53 -9.74
CA TRP A 239 -0.86 2.12 -9.50
C TRP A 239 0.26 1.06 -9.41
N VAL A 240 0.00 -0.07 -8.71
CA VAL A 240 0.95 -1.19 -8.62
C VAL A 240 1.17 -1.82 -9.99
N LEU A 241 0.11 -2.07 -10.74
CA LEU A 241 0.21 -2.63 -12.09
C LEU A 241 1.03 -1.76 -13.04
N HIS A 242 0.91 -0.43 -12.90
CA HIS A 242 1.63 0.52 -13.74
C HIS A 242 3.13 0.55 -13.39
N ASN A 243 3.47 0.60 -12.11
CA ASN A 243 4.86 0.77 -11.65
C ASN A 243 5.60 -0.56 -11.48
N TYR A 244 4.89 -1.64 -11.17
CA TYR A 244 5.42 -2.97 -10.89
C TYR A 244 4.65 -4.07 -11.64
N PRO A 245 4.71 -4.08 -12.98
CA PRO A 245 3.90 -5.00 -13.80
C PRO A 245 4.18 -6.48 -13.56
N SER A 246 5.37 -6.82 -13.04
CA SER A 246 5.73 -8.20 -12.70
C SER A 246 4.98 -8.77 -11.49
N VAL A 247 4.27 -7.95 -10.71
CA VAL A 247 3.50 -8.39 -9.52
C VAL A 247 2.48 -9.47 -9.88
N GLU A 248 1.72 -9.28 -10.96
CA GLU A 248 0.74 -10.27 -11.43
C GLU A 248 1.38 -11.62 -11.80
N PHE A 249 2.52 -11.57 -12.48
CA PHE A 249 3.28 -12.77 -12.82
C PHE A 249 3.79 -13.49 -11.56
N ILE A 250 4.26 -12.75 -10.56
CA ILE A 250 4.74 -13.30 -9.29
C ILE A 250 3.57 -13.93 -8.52
N ILE A 251 2.43 -13.26 -8.41
CA ILE A 251 1.22 -13.82 -7.78
C ILE A 251 0.82 -15.13 -8.48
N LYS A 252 0.85 -15.14 -9.82
CA LYS A 252 0.55 -16.35 -10.59
C LYS A 252 1.51 -17.49 -10.25
N LYS A 253 2.82 -17.22 -10.18
CA LYS A 253 3.82 -18.23 -9.77
C LYS A 253 3.60 -18.74 -8.35
N LEU A 254 3.33 -17.84 -7.41
CA LEU A 254 3.15 -18.18 -6.00
C LEU A 254 1.88 -18.98 -5.73
N ARG A 255 0.78 -18.69 -6.44
CA ARG A 255 -0.56 -19.18 -6.09
C ARG A 255 -1.27 -20.00 -7.15
N TYR A 256 -1.05 -19.73 -8.41
CA TYR A 256 -1.88 -20.25 -9.50
C TYR A 256 -1.12 -21.14 -10.49
N THR A 257 0.14 -21.48 -10.17
CA THR A 257 0.93 -22.43 -10.94
C THR A 257 1.13 -23.70 -10.11
N PRO A 258 0.48 -24.82 -10.48
CA PRO A 258 0.62 -26.07 -9.75
C PRO A 258 2.05 -26.61 -9.87
N CYS A 259 2.64 -27.04 -8.75
CA CYS A 259 3.94 -27.70 -8.78
C CYS A 259 3.82 -29.17 -9.19
N LEU A 260 4.84 -29.67 -9.88
CA LEU A 260 4.88 -31.07 -10.34
C LEU A 260 4.82 -32.09 -9.20
N ALA A 261 5.39 -31.75 -8.04
CA ALA A 261 5.44 -32.63 -6.87
C ALA A 261 4.10 -32.73 -6.11
N GLY A 262 3.12 -31.86 -6.41
CA GLY A 262 1.81 -31.90 -5.76
C GLY A 262 1.87 -31.54 -4.27
N CYS A 263 2.29 -30.32 -3.92
CA CYS A 263 2.34 -29.91 -2.51
C CYS A 263 0.94 -29.73 -1.89
N THR A 264 0.87 -29.66 -0.56
CA THR A 264 -0.40 -29.52 0.18
C THR A 264 -1.21 -28.30 -0.28
N TYR A 265 -0.56 -27.18 -0.56
CA TYR A 265 -1.23 -25.98 -1.09
C TYR A 265 -1.86 -26.25 -2.46
N CYS A 266 -1.08 -26.76 -3.43
CA CYS A 266 -1.57 -27.00 -4.78
C CYS A 266 -2.70 -28.04 -4.78
N ASN A 267 -2.55 -29.13 -4.05
CA ASN A 267 -3.57 -30.17 -3.93
C ASN A 267 -4.86 -29.67 -3.28
N SER A 268 -4.78 -28.62 -2.44
CA SER A 268 -5.96 -28.07 -1.77
C SER A 268 -6.63 -26.92 -2.53
N GLN A 269 -5.85 -26.05 -3.17
CA GLN A 269 -6.34 -24.81 -3.77
C GLN A 269 -6.51 -24.90 -5.29
N LEU A 270 -5.74 -25.75 -5.96
CA LEU A 270 -5.75 -25.89 -7.42
C LEU A 270 -6.41 -27.19 -7.87
N ASP A 271 -7.05 -27.94 -6.97
CA ASP A 271 -7.85 -29.12 -7.30
C ASP A 271 -9.18 -28.69 -7.92
N VAL A 272 -9.42 -29.12 -9.17
CA VAL A 272 -10.59 -28.71 -9.93
C VAL A 272 -11.90 -29.30 -9.38
N HIS A 273 -11.87 -30.49 -8.79
CA HIS A 273 -13.07 -31.13 -8.20
C HIS A 273 -13.47 -30.42 -6.90
N ARG A 274 -12.48 -30.07 -6.08
CA ARG A 274 -12.71 -29.31 -4.85
C ARG A 274 -13.26 -27.93 -5.17
N SER A 275 -12.69 -27.25 -6.17
CA SER A 275 -13.17 -25.95 -6.66
C SER A 275 -14.59 -26.04 -7.21
N LEU A 276 -14.90 -27.07 -8.00
CA LEU A 276 -16.24 -27.32 -8.49
C LEU A 276 -17.25 -27.44 -7.34
N LYS A 277 -16.90 -28.25 -6.32
CA LYS A 277 -17.75 -28.43 -5.15
C LYS A 277 -17.93 -27.18 -4.32
N SER A 278 -16.85 -26.45 -4.06
CA SER A 278 -16.88 -25.25 -3.18
C SER A 278 -17.55 -24.05 -3.84
N LEU A 279 -17.38 -23.85 -5.14
CA LEU A 279 -17.90 -22.68 -5.86
C LEU A 279 -19.30 -22.91 -6.44
N PHE A 280 -19.58 -24.13 -6.90
CA PHE A 280 -20.81 -24.45 -7.65
C PHE A 280 -21.69 -25.48 -6.95
N GLY A 281 -21.23 -26.12 -5.88
CA GLY A 281 -21.97 -27.14 -5.15
C GLY A 281 -22.08 -28.51 -5.86
N TYR A 282 -21.41 -28.71 -6.99
CA TYR A 282 -21.44 -29.98 -7.73
C TYR A 282 -20.35 -30.94 -7.25
N ASN A 283 -20.69 -32.22 -7.16
CA ASN A 283 -19.73 -33.25 -6.75
C ASN A 283 -18.91 -33.84 -7.90
N ALA A 284 -19.34 -33.65 -9.15
CA ALA A 284 -18.65 -34.16 -10.34
C ALA A 284 -18.90 -33.27 -11.55
N PHE A 285 -17.93 -33.20 -12.44
CA PHE A 285 -18.08 -32.62 -13.76
C PHE A 285 -19.04 -33.46 -14.62
N ARG A 286 -19.70 -32.79 -15.58
CA ARG A 286 -20.51 -33.49 -16.57
C ARG A 286 -19.61 -34.11 -17.63
N THR A 287 -20.01 -35.32 -18.07
CA THR A 287 -19.43 -36.01 -19.24
C THR A 287 -20.32 -35.79 -20.47
N TYR A 288 -19.72 -35.77 -21.63
CA TYR A 288 -20.40 -35.69 -22.93
C TYR A 288 -19.97 -36.90 -23.78
N GLU A 289 -20.93 -37.74 -24.13
CA GLU A 289 -20.66 -39.01 -24.86
C GLU A 289 -19.58 -39.87 -24.19
N GLY A 290 -19.52 -39.83 -22.85
CA GLY A 290 -18.50 -40.54 -22.07
C GLY A 290 -17.19 -39.78 -21.87
N GLU A 291 -16.99 -38.63 -22.54
CA GLU A 291 -15.78 -37.83 -22.44
C GLU A 291 -15.86 -36.74 -21.34
N PRO A 292 -14.84 -36.61 -20.47
CA PRO A 292 -14.81 -35.63 -19.36
C PRO A 292 -14.35 -34.23 -19.85
N LEU A 293 -15.02 -33.68 -20.86
CA LEU A 293 -14.58 -32.43 -21.53
C LEU A 293 -14.51 -31.22 -20.58
N GLN A 294 -15.49 -31.08 -19.68
CA GLN A 294 -15.48 -29.96 -18.71
C GLN A 294 -14.29 -30.07 -17.74
N GLU A 295 -14.04 -31.27 -17.22
CA GLU A 295 -12.94 -31.52 -16.31
C GLU A 295 -11.58 -31.26 -16.98
N ARG A 296 -11.40 -31.75 -18.20
CA ARG A 296 -10.19 -31.53 -19.00
C ARG A 296 -9.97 -30.04 -19.30
N ALA A 297 -11.05 -29.29 -19.57
CA ALA A 297 -10.97 -27.86 -19.79
C ALA A 297 -10.58 -27.12 -18.51
N ALA A 298 -11.19 -27.45 -17.37
CA ALA A 298 -10.86 -26.87 -16.07
C ALA A 298 -9.42 -27.20 -15.69
N GLN A 299 -8.98 -28.44 -15.86
CA GLN A 299 -7.60 -28.84 -15.57
C GLN A 299 -6.58 -28.09 -16.45
N ALA A 300 -6.86 -27.98 -17.75
CA ALA A 300 -5.99 -27.23 -18.67
C ALA A 300 -5.90 -25.75 -18.29
N ALA A 301 -6.99 -25.14 -17.83
CA ALA A 301 -7.01 -23.76 -17.37
C ALA A 301 -6.15 -23.58 -16.10
N VAL A 302 -6.28 -24.48 -15.11
CA VAL A 302 -5.44 -24.46 -13.89
C VAL A 302 -3.96 -24.64 -14.23
N GLU A 303 -3.63 -25.51 -15.17
CA GLU A 303 -2.26 -25.71 -15.65
C GLU A 303 -1.72 -24.54 -16.50
N GLY A 304 -2.55 -23.53 -16.77
CA GLY A 304 -2.17 -22.35 -17.57
C GLY A 304 -1.97 -22.67 -19.05
N ARG A 305 -2.51 -23.79 -19.55
CA ARG A 305 -2.45 -24.16 -20.96
C ARG A 305 -3.49 -23.38 -21.76
N SER A 306 -3.09 -22.87 -22.92
CA SER A 306 -4.05 -22.33 -23.89
C SER A 306 -4.96 -23.44 -24.38
N LEU A 307 -6.26 -23.19 -24.37
CA LEU A 307 -7.24 -24.18 -24.89
C LEU A 307 -8.37 -23.48 -25.65
N LEU A 308 -8.91 -24.18 -26.63
CA LEU A 308 -10.18 -23.86 -27.26
C LEU A 308 -11.19 -24.92 -26.81
N ALA A 309 -12.17 -24.54 -26.00
CA ALA A 309 -13.20 -25.44 -25.53
C ALA A 309 -14.47 -25.30 -26.37
N ILE A 310 -14.85 -26.37 -27.08
CA ILE A 310 -16.06 -26.42 -27.90
C ILE A 310 -17.01 -27.40 -27.23
N PHE A 311 -18.15 -26.90 -26.77
CA PHE A 311 -19.19 -27.68 -26.13
C PHE A 311 -20.50 -27.56 -26.90
N PRO A 312 -21.33 -28.62 -26.94
CA PRO A 312 -22.67 -28.53 -27.51
C PRO A 312 -23.54 -27.54 -26.74
N THR A 313 -24.67 -27.14 -27.31
CA THR A 313 -25.67 -26.30 -26.65
C THR A 313 -26.14 -26.99 -25.36
N GLY A 314 -26.14 -26.23 -24.25
CA GLY A 314 -26.42 -26.81 -22.92
C GLY A 314 -25.21 -27.44 -22.23
N GLY A 315 -24.04 -27.42 -22.86
CA GLY A 315 -22.80 -28.05 -22.35
C GLY A 315 -22.19 -27.35 -21.11
N GLY A 316 -22.82 -26.32 -20.55
CA GLY A 316 -22.31 -25.65 -19.35
C GLY A 316 -21.02 -24.89 -19.64
N LYS A 317 -21.14 -23.91 -20.49
CA LYS A 317 -20.04 -22.96 -20.84
C LYS A 317 -19.79 -22.00 -19.71
#